data_4984a1f0f24478fdfc6f33a790318951
#
_entry.id   4984a1f0f24478fdfc6f33a790318951
#
_cell.length_a   1.000
_cell.length_b   1.000
_cell.length_c   1.000
_cell.angle_alpha   90.00
_cell.angle_beta   90.00
_cell.angle_gamma   90.00
#
_symmetry.space_group_name_H-M   'P 1'
#
loop_
_entity.id
_entity.type
_entity.pdbx_description
1 polymer ?
#
loop_
_entity_poly.entity_id
_entity_poly.type
_entity_poly.pdbx_seq_one_letter_code
_entity_poly.pdbx_strand_id
1 'polypeptide(L)'
;MSVDLILTFLEAKSVDTDASENTIKAYGTDLEKYFKWISTKKVSVLEAQLWLIEEYLVKLKDKGLSISSRARHLSSIKQFYRFAVDEGWAKTNPAIQVSSPGKSKKLPQSITIESIETLLDAAEKEAKNPTFKARNICLMTLLYASGMRVSEMMSLPIDAVKGDPNMILVTGKGPRNA
;
A
#
# COMPACT_ATOMS: atom_id res chain seq x y z
N MET A 1 2.88 19.24 -17.77
CA MET A 1 2.15 18.19 -18.53
C MET A 1 2.15 16.81 -17.87
N SER A 2 3.28 16.16 -17.60
CA SER A 2 3.23 14.80 -17.01
C SER A 2 2.76 14.76 -15.56
N VAL A 3 3.08 15.76 -14.76
CA VAL A 3 2.67 15.87 -13.34
C VAL A 3 1.17 16.12 -13.24
N ASP A 4 0.62 16.92 -14.13
CA ASP A 4 -0.82 17.24 -14.16
C ASP A 4 -1.66 15.98 -14.40
N LEU A 5 -1.24 15.07 -15.31
CA LEU A 5 -1.95 13.83 -15.60
C LEU A 5 -2.03 12.90 -14.36
N ILE A 6 -0.94 12.81 -13.59
CA ILE A 6 -0.93 12.02 -12.36
C ILE A 6 -1.83 12.67 -11.31
N LEU A 7 -1.74 13.98 -11.11
CA LEU A 7 -2.55 14.68 -10.11
C LEU A 7 -4.04 14.52 -10.42
N THR A 8 -4.47 14.80 -11.64
CA THR A 8 -5.88 14.64 -12.05
C THR A 8 -6.37 13.19 -11.84
N PHE A 9 -5.56 12.20 -12.20
CA PHE A 9 -5.89 10.80 -11.93
C PHE A 9 -6.03 10.51 -10.42
N LEU A 10 -5.12 11.03 -9.59
CA LEU A 10 -5.16 10.80 -8.14
C LEU A 10 -6.36 11.51 -7.49
N GLU A 11 -6.68 12.73 -7.94
CA GLU A 11 -7.86 13.47 -7.50
C GLU A 11 -9.14 12.71 -7.84
N ALA A 12 -9.29 12.24 -9.08
CA ALA A 12 -10.44 11.42 -9.48
C ALA A 12 -10.55 10.16 -8.63
N LYS A 13 -9.41 9.48 -8.36
CA LYS A 13 -9.39 8.28 -7.50
C LYS A 13 -9.64 8.57 -6.03
N SER A 14 -9.36 9.77 -5.54
CA SER A 14 -9.65 10.16 -4.16
C SER A 14 -11.14 10.36 -3.90
N VAL A 15 -11.89 10.73 -4.92
CA VAL A 15 -13.37 10.86 -4.88
C VAL A 15 -14.04 9.49 -4.95
N ASP A 16 -13.39 8.51 -5.56
CA ASP A 16 -13.85 7.13 -5.62
C ASP A 16 -13.76 6.50 -4.21
N THR A 17 -14.90 6.24 -3.59
CA THR A 17 -15.07 5.88 -2.16
C THR A 17 -14.33 4.61 -1.73
N ASP A 18 -13.87 3.79 -2.66
CA ASP A 18 -13.19 2.52 -2.39
C ASP A 18 -11.66 2.63 -2.26
N ALA A 19 -11.07 3.76 -2.65
CA ALA A 19 -9.61 3.91 -2.62
C ALA A 19 -9.14 4.48 -1.27
N SER A 20 -8.38 3.68 -0.49
CA SER A 20 -7.77 4.19 0.73
C SER A 20 -6.66 5.21 0.43
N GLU A 21 -6.41 6.15 1.36
CA GLU A 21 -5.32 7.13 1.25
C GLU A 21 -3.96 6.48 0.91
N ASN A 22 -3.66 5.32 1.51
CA ASN A 22 -2.45 4.55 1.21
C ASN A 22 -2.45 4.01 -0.23
N THR A 23 -3.62 3.68 -0.78
CA THR A 23 -3.75 3.23 -2.18
C THR A 23 -3.45 4.40 -3.12
N ILE A 24 -3.99 5.58 -2.84
CA ILE A 24 -3.74 6.80 -3.62
C ILE A 24 -2.24 7.15 -3.60
N LYS A 25 -1.61 7.16 -2.42
CA LYS A 25 -0.16 7.38 -2.28
C LYS A 25 0.67 6.36 -3.06
N ALA A 26 0.25 5.08 -3.03
CA ALA A 26 0.94 4.03 -3.77
C ALA A 26 0.82 4.23 -5.28
N TYR A 27 -0.37 4.60 -5.79
CA TYR A 27 -0.56 4.93 -7.19
C TYR A 27 0.33 6.09 -7.63
N GLY A 28 0.37 7.19 -6.87
CA GLY A 28 1.22 8.34 -7.16
C GLY A 28 2.69 7.94 -7.29
N THR A 29 3.23 7.27 -6.26
CA THR A 29 4.64 6.83 -6.24
C THR A 29 4.98 5.88 -7.40
N ASP A 30 4.08 4.96 -7.75
CA ASP A 30 4.32 4.01 -8.83
C ASP A 30 4.28 4.68 -10.20
N LEU A 31 3.31 5.58 -10.42
CA LEU A 31 3.15 6.32 -11.67
C LEU A 31 4.27 7.32 -11.89
N GLU A 32 4.72 8.04 -10.87
CA GLU A 32 5.89 8.93 -10.96
C GLU A 32 7.14 8.18 -11.46
N LYS A 33 7.39 6.98 -10.90
CA LYS A 33 8.52 6.14 -11.34
C LYS A 33 8.36 5.67 -12.78
N TYR A 34 7.15 5.30 -13.18
CA TYR A 34 6.84 4.88 -14.54
C TYR A 34 6.98 6.04 -15.52
N PHE A 35 6.41 7.20 -15.24
CA PHE A 35 6.49 8.40 -16.08
C PHE A 35 7.92 8.88 -16.25
N LYS A 36 8.68 8.91 -15.14
CA LYS A 36 10.11 9.23 -15.20
C LYS A 36 10.89 8.27 -16.09
N TRP A 37 10.54 6.98 -16.06
CA TRP A 37 11.20 6.01 -16.92
C TRP A 37 10.78 6.16 -18.38
N ILE A 38 9.50 6.31 -18.67
CA ILE A 38 9.02 6.41 -20.05
C ILE A 38 9.54 7.70 -20.74
N SER A 39 9.74 8.77 -19.99
CA SER A 39 10.34 10.00 -20.52
C SER A 39 11.76 9.77 -21.07
N THR A 40 12.50 8.79 -20.54
CA THR A 40 13.83 8.41 -21.06
C THR A 40 13.74 7.74 -22.43
N LYS A 41 12.59 7.25 -22.82
CA LYS A 41 12.33 6.62 -24.13
C LYS A 41 11.93 7.64 -25.20
N LYS A 42 11.78 8.91 -24.85
CA LYS A 42 11.33 9.99 -25.73
C LYS A 42 9.94 9.71 -26.35
N VAL A 43 9.10 8.98 -25.65
CA VAL A 43 7.72 8.64 -26.03
C VAL A 43 6.78 9.31 -25.04
N SER A 44 5.66 9.84 -25.54
CA SER A 44 4.58 10.33 -24.67
C SER A 44 3.98 9.15 -23.88
N VAL A 45 3.70 9.36 -22.59
CA VAL A 45 3.04 8.34 -21.79
C VAL A 45 1.70 7.92 -22.37
N LEU A 46 0.97 8.84 -23.01
CA LEU A 46 -0.33 8.55 -23.63
C LEU A 46 -0.22 7.76 -24.94
N GLU A 47 0.97 7.69 -25.53
CA GLU A 47 1.28 6.95 -26.78
C GLU A 47 2.09 5.68 -26.50
N ALA A 48 2.30 5.34 -25.22
CA ALA A 48 3.03 4.15 -24.85
C ALA A 48 2.34 2.89 -25.37
N GLN A 49 3.14 1.96 -25.85
CA GLN A 49 2.69 0.67 -26.33
C GLN A 49 2.97 -0.44 -25.31
N LEU A 50 2.31 -1.58 -25.49
CA LEU A 50 2.40 -2.74 -24.60
C LEU A 50 3.84 -3.14 -24.26
N TRP A 51 4.71 -3.23 -25.26
CA TRP A 51 6.11 -3.65 -25.07
C TRP A 51 6.91 -2.71 -24.16
N LEU A 52 6.57 -1.42 -24.12
CA LEU A 52 7.21 -0.46 -23.18
C LEU A 52 6.84 -0.79 -21.73
N ILE A 53 5.59 -1.18 -21.49
CA ILE A 53 5.17 -1.57 -20.12
C ILE A 53 5.86 -2.86 -19.70
N GLU A 54 5.97 -3.83 -20.61
CA GLU A 54 6.71 -5.07 -20.35
C GLU A 54 8.19 -4.80 -20.05
N GLU A 55 8.85 -3.96 -20.85
CA GLU A 55 10.23 -3.54 -20.62
C GLU A 55 10.40 -2.86 -19.25
N TYR A 56 9.44 -2.00 -18.86
CA TYR A 56 9.45 -1.40 -17.54
C TYR A 56 9.37 -2.44 -16.41
N LEU A 57 8.52 -3.45 -16.55
CA LEU A 57 8.41 -4.53 -15.56
C LEU A 57 9.68 -5.39 -15.48
N VAL A 58 10.35 -5.63 -16.61
CA VAL A 58 11.67 -6.29 -16.65
C VAL A 58 12.69 -5.43 -15.91
N LYS A 59 12.78 -4.14 -16.20
CA LYS A 59 13.66 -3.21 -15.48
C LYS A 59 13.41 -3.20 -13.96
N LEU A 60 12.15 -3.28 -13.51
CA LEU A 60 11.85 -3.38 -12.09
C LEU A 60 12.35 -4.71 -11.49
N LYS A 61 12.29 -5.81 -12.25
CA LYS A 61 12.85 -7.10 -11.86
C LYS A 61 14.38 -7.02 -11.70
N ASP A 62 15.06 -6.41 -12.67
CA ASP A 62 16.52 -6.27 -12.67
C ASP A 62 17.01 -5.38 -11.52
N LYS A 63 16.17 -4.46 -11.05
CA LYS A 63 16.39 -3.67 -9.83
C LYS A 63 16.08 -4.42 -8.53
N GLY A 64 15.74 -5.70 -8.59
CA GLY A 64 15.49 -6.54 -7.43
C GLY A 64 14.09 -6.37 -6.80
N LEU A 65 13.13 -5.70 -7.45
CA LEU A 65 11.79 -5.57 -6.90
C LEU A 65 11.08 -6.93 -6.84
N SER A 66 10.40 -7.17 -5.72
CA SER A 66 9.63 -8.39 -5.52
C SER A 66 8.51 -8.55 -6.56
N ILE A 67 8.06 -9.79 -6.76
CA ILE A 67 6.93 -10.10 -7.65
C ILE A 67 5.69 -9.29 -7.28
N SER A 68 5.37 -9.21 -5.99
CA SER A 68 4.21 -8.45 -5.49
C SER A 68 4.32 -6.94 -5.75
N SER A 69 5.52 -6.37 -5.57
CA SER A 69 5.77 -4.96 -5.89
C SER A 69 5.61 -4.69 -7.37
N ARG A 70 6.12 -5.55 -8.26
CA ARG A 70 5.96 -5.42 -9.71
C ARG A 70 4.50 -5.56 -10.15
N ALA A 71 3.76 -6.49 -9.54
CA ALA A 71 2.32 -6.64 -9.78
C ALA A 71 1.55 -5.38 -9.36
N ARG A 72 1.93 -4.73 -8.23
CA ARG A 72 1.33 -3.48 -7.79
C ARG A 72 1.61 -2.34 -8.78
N HIS A 73 2.85 -2.19 -9.25
CA HIS A 73 3.19 -1.22 -10.30
C HIS A 73 2.34 -1.41 -11.55
N LEU A 74 2.19 -2.66 -12.02
CA LEU A 74 1.34 -2.95 -13.16
C LEU A 74 -0.13 -2.59 -12.90
N SER A 75 -0.64 -2.85 -11.69
CA SER A 75 -1.99 -2.47 -11.31
C SER A 75 -2.18 -0.95 -11.38
N SER A 76 -1.23 -0.17 -10.84
CA SER A 76 -1.24 1.30 -10.89
C SER A 76 -1.26 1.80 -12.34
N ILE A 77 -0.43 1.22 -13.22
CA ILE A 77 -0.37 1.56 -14.64
C ILE A 77 -1.68 1.22 -15.35
N LYS A 78 -2.27 0.03 -15.09
CA LYS A 78 -3.55 -0.38 -15.66
C LYS A 78 -4.69 0.58 -15.29
N GLN A 79 -4.73 1.00 -14.03
CA GLN A 79 -5.74 1.94 -13.54
C GLN A 79 -5.57 3.33 -14.17
N PHE A 80 -4.33 3.81 -14.30
CA PHE A 80 -4.06 5.07 -14.97
C PHE A 80 -4.51 5.05 -16.44
N TYR A 81 -4.13 4.03 -17.22
CA TYR A 81 -4.55 3.97 -18.63
C TYR A 81 -6.04 3.74 -18.81
N ARG A 82 -6.70 3.01 -17.89
CA ARG A 82 -8.16 2.91 -17.89
C ARG A 82 -8.76 4.31 -17.75
N PHE A 83 -8.34 5.07 -16.75
CA PHE A 83 -8.78 6.43 -16.53
C PHE A 83 -8.47 7.34 -17.74
N ALA A 84 -7.26 7.24 -18.31
CA ALA A 84 -6.87 8.02 -19.47
C ALA A 84 -7.73 7.73 -20.72
N VAL A 85 -8.21 6.50 -20.87
CA VAL A 85 -9.17 6.16 -21.95
C VAL A 85 -10.57 6.70 -21.64
N ASP A 86 -11.03 6.56 -20.40
CA ASP A 86 -12.33 7.06 -19.96
C ASP A 86 -12.44 8.59 -20.10
N GLU A 87 -11.33 9.33 -19.86
CA GLU A 87 -11.21 10.79 -20.06
C GLU A 87 -10.89 11.21 -21.51
N GLY A 88 -10.76 10.25 -22.43
CA GLY A 88 -10.44 10.53 -23.83
C GLY A 88 -9.00 10.99 -24.09
N TRP A 89 -8.09 10.90 -23.11
CA TRP A 89 -6.66 11.26 -23.25
C TRP A 89 -5.88 10.24 -24.07
N ALA A 90 -6.24 8.98 -23.95
CA ALA A 90 -5.66 7.87 -24.71
C ALA A 90 -6.72 7.13 -25.51
N LYS A 91 -6.36 6.66 -26.72
CA LYS A 91 -7.28 5.90 -27.57
C LYS A 91 -7.50 4.46 -27.09
N THR A 92 -6.49 3.88 -26.47
CA THR A 92 -6.49 2.48 -26.02
C THR A 92 -5.72 2.33 -24.74
N ASN A 93 -5.99 1.26 -23.99
CA ASN A 93 -5.23 0.91 -22.80
C ASN A 93 -4.14 -0.12 -23.14
N PRO A 94 -2.87 0.29 -23.29
CA PRO A 94 -1.77 -0.62 -23.66
C PRO A 94 -1.44 -1.64 -22.58
N ALA A 95 -1.86 -1.40 -21.33
CA ALA A 95 -1.57 -2.28 -20.20
C ALA A 95 -2.56 -3.44 -20.06
N ILE A 96 -3.68 -3.45 -20.80
CA ILE A 96 -4.77 -4.41 -20.58
C ILE A 96 -4.30 -5.86 -20.79
N GLN A 97 -3.50 -6.09 -21.83
CA GLN A 97 -3.00 -7.43 -22.21
C GLN A 97 -1.73 -7.82 -21.48
N VAL A 98 -1.09 -6.91 -20.73
CA VAL A 98 0.13 -7.23 -19.99
C VAL A 98 -0.19 -8.20 -18.87
N SER A 99 0.45 -9.37 -18.93
CA SER A 99 0.30 -10.40 -17.92
C SER A 99 0.86 -9.95 -16.58
N SER A 100 0.09 -10.19 -15.51
CA SER A 100 0.59 -9.90 -14.16
C SER A 100 1.79 -10.79 -13.83
N PRO A 101 2.87 -10.23 -13.27
CA PRO A 101 3.90 -11.06 -12.66
C PRO A 101 3.24 -12.02 -11.67
N GLY A 102 3.57 -13.31 -11.77
CA GLY A 102 2.88 -14.36 -11.02
C GLY A 102 2.75 -14.04 -9.53
N LYS A 103 1.75 -14.57 -8.87
CA LYS A 103 1.60 -14.43 -7.42
C LYS A 103 2.63 -15.32 -6.73
N SER A 104 3.49 -14.74 -5.91
CA SER A 104 4.26 -15.52 -4.95
C SER A 104 3.29 -16.08 -3.91
N LYS A 105 3.04 -17.38 -3.94
CA LYS A 105 2.31 -18.09 -2.86
C LYS A 105 3.24 -18.23 -1.66
N LYS A 106 3.56 -17.13 -0.99
CA LYS A 106 4.14 -17.25 0.34
C LYS A 106 3.02 -17.63 1.30
N LEU A 107 3.12 -18.80 1.90
CA LEU A 107 2.25 -19.16 3.01
C LEU A 107 2.47 -18.15 4.14
N PRO A 108 1.41 -17.73 4.85
CA PRO A 108 1.57 -16.91 6.04
C PRO A 108 2.53 -17.63 7.01
N GLN A 109 3.59 -16.95 7.42
CA GLN A 109 4.45 -17.46 8.47
C GLN A 109 3.84 -17.05 9.81
N SER A 110 3.46 -18.03 10.62
CA SER A 110 3.09 -17.80 12.01
C SER A 110 4.34 -17.49 12.82
N ILE A 111 4.25 -16.50 13.70
CA ILE A 111 5.29 -16.19 14.67
C ILE A 111 5.09 -17.17 15.85
N THR A 112 6.17 -17.77 16.34
CA THR A 112 6.10 -18.68 17.50
C THR A 112 5.91 -17.88 18.79
N ILE A 113 5.41 -18.54 19.85
CA ILE A 113 5.21 -17.92 21.17
C ILE A 113 6.54 -17.41 21.71
N GLU A 114 7.62 -18.19 21.60
CA GLU A 114 8.96 -17.80 22.05
C GLU A 114 9.48 -16.52 21.32
N SER A 115 9.14 -16.39 20.03
CA SER A 115 9.48 -15.17 19.27
C SER A 115 8.70 -13.96 19.76
N ILE A 116 7.45 -14.14 20.18
CA ILE A 116 6.62 -13.06 20.75
C ILE A 116 7.16 -12.65 22.11
N GLU A 117 7.51 -13.59 22.97
CA GLU A 117 8.13 -13.33 24.26
C GLU A 117 9.45 -12.55 24.09
N THR A 118 10.28 -12.98 23.14
CA THR A 118 11.53 -12.27 22.79
C THR A 118 11.27 -10.83 22.34
N LEU A 119 10.21 -10.60 21.55
CA LEU A 119 9.84 -9.25 21.11
C LEU A 119 9.35 -8.37 22.28
N LEU A 120 8.57 -8.93 23.19
CA LEU A 120 8.10 -8.22 24.40
C LEU A 120 9.26 -7.85 25.30
N ASP A 121 10.18 -8.77 25.53
CA ASP A 121 11.42 -8.54 26.29
C ASP A 121 12.29 -7.46 25.66
N ALA A 122 12.46 -7.49 24.34
CA ALA A 122 13.20 -6.47 23.62
C ALA A 122 12.54 -5.09 23.74
N ALA A 123 11.21 -5.02 23.62
CA ALA A 123 10.44 -3.79 23.77
C ALA A 123 10.60 -3.17 25.17
N GLU A 124 10.77 -4.01 26.19
CA GLU A 124 11.05 -3.60 27.55
C GLU A 124 12.48 -3.09 27.73
N LYS A 125 13.47 -3.86 27.24
CA LYS A 125 14.91 -3.59 27.45
C LYS A 125 15.41 -2.38 26.65
N GLU A 126 14.93 -2.19 25.43
CA GLU A 126 15.36 -1.12 24.52
C GLU A 126 14.72 0.25 24.83
N ALA A 127 13.85 0.32 25.82
CA ALA A 127 13.18 1.56 26.20
C ALA A 127 14.11 2.53 26.91
N LYS A 128 14.23 3.76 26.39
CA LYS A 128 15.13 4.81 26.89
C LYS A 128 14.76 5.34 28.28
N ASN A 129 13.51 5.21 28.68
CA ASN A 129 13.00 5.66 29.97
C ASN A 129 11.73 4.87 30.36
N PRO A 130 11.26 4.96 31.63
CA PRO A 130 10.08 4.23 32.11
C PRO A 130 8.80 4.48 31.31
N THR A 131 8.58 5.70 30.82
CA THR A 131 7.41 6.05 30.03
C THR A 131 7.40 5.32 28.68
N PHE A 132 8.54 5.30 27.99
CA PHE A 132 8.67 4.55 26.74
C PHE A 132 8.57 3.04 26.97
N LYS A 133 9.09 2.54 28.08
CA LYS A 133 8.94 1.14 28.47
C LYS A 133 7.46 0.77 28.62
N ALA A 134 6.71 1.50 29.43
CA ALA A 134 5.29 1.28 29.65
C ALA A 134 4.50 1.35 28.32
N ARG A 135 4.76 2.36 27.49
CA ARG A 135 4.15 2.51 26.18
C ARG A 135 4.44 1.32 25.26
N ASN A 136 5.69 0.91 25.14
CA ASN A 136 6.10 -0.16 24.24
C ASN A 136 5.47 -1.50 24.65
N ILE A 137 5.49 -1.83 25.94
CA ILE A 137 4.87 -3.03 26.48
C ILE A 137 3.36 -2.99 26.20
N CYS A 138 2.69 -1.89 26.53
CA CYS A 138 1.25 -1.73 26.30
C CYS A 138 0.87 -1.94 24.84
N LEU A 139 1.58 -1.29 23.90
CA LEU A 139 1.31 -1.41 22.47
C LEU A 139 1.52 -2.84 21.97
N MET A 140 2.62 -3.48 22.34
CA MET A 140 2.92 -4.86 21.91
C MET A 140 1.94 -5.85 22.49
N THR A 141 1.60 -5.72 23.78
CA THR A 141 0.62 -6.60 24.43
C THR A 141 -0.77 -6.44 23.83
N LEU A 142 -1.18 -5.19 23.56
CA LEU A 142 -2.48 -4.91 22.95
C LEU A 142 -2.57 -5.49 21.52
N LEU A 143 -1.52 -5.35 20.70
CA LEU A 143 -1.46 -5.95 19.37
C LEU A 143 -1.56 -7.48 19.44
N TYR A 144 -0.80 -8.09 20.34
CA TYR A 144 -0.81 -9.55 20.50
C TYR A 144 -2.16 -10.09 21.00
N ALA A 145 -2.72 -9.46 22.01
CA ALA A 145 -3.96 -9.92 22.63
C ALA A 145 -5.20 -9.73 21.73
N SER A 146 -5.22 -8.64 20.93
CA SER A 146 -6.40 -8.28 20.14
C SER A 146 -6.30 -8.68 18.65
N GLY A 147 -5.09 -8.88 18.13
CA GLY A 147 -4.87 -9.11 16.70
C GLY A 147 -5.24 -7.91 15.81
N MET A 148 -5.48 -6.73 16.39
CA MET A 148 -5.82 -5.53 15.62
C MET A 148 -4.66 -5.06 14.76
N ARG A 149 -4.94 -4.31 13.67
CA ARG A 149 -3.89 -3.72 12.86
C ARG A 149 -3.25 -2.53 13.59
N VAL A 150 -1.96 -2.28 13.33
CA VAL A 150 -1.24 -1.14 13.92
C VAL A 150 -1.99 0.19 13.69
N SER A 151 -2.57 0.39 12.51
CA SER A 151 -3.35 1.60 12.22
C SER A 151 -4.64 1.70 13.05
N GLU A 152 -5.30 0.58 13.32
CA GLU A 152 -6.49 0.51 14.18
C GLU A 152 -6.12 0.85 15.61
N MET A 153 -5.05 0.26 16.12
CA MET A 153 -4.53 0.56 17.46
C MET A 153 -4.13 2.04 17.62
N MET A 154 -3.42 2.60 16.65
CA MET A 154 -2.97 4.00 16.71
C MET A 154 -4.11 5.01 16.56
N SER A 155 -5.26 4.60 16.04
CA SER A 155 -6.46 5.42 15.93
C SER A 155 -7.47 5.23 17.06
N LEU A 156 -7.19 4.35 18.03
CA LEU A 156 -8.05 4.15 19.20
C LEU A 156 -8.15 5.45 20.01
N PRO A 157 -9.38 5.97 20.25
CA PRO A 157 -9.55 7.09 21.15
C PRO A 157 -9.24 6.65 22.59
N ILE A 158 -8.65 7.55 23.37
CA ILE A 158 -8.28 7.24 24.76
C ILE A 158 -9.50 6.82 25.62
N ASP A 159 -10.68 7.30 25.26
CA ASP A 159 -11.93 6.96 25.95
C ASP A 159 -12.36 5.51 25.73
N ALA A 160 -11.87 4.86 24.66
CA ALA A 160 -12.14 3.45 24.41
C ALA A 160 -11.47 2.50 25.42
N VAL A 161 -10.46 2.98 26.16
CA VAL A 161 -9.69 2.19 27.13
C VAL A 161 -9.81 2.73 28.57
N LYS A 162 -10.60 3.80 28.79
CA LYS A 162 -10.89 4.32 30.12
C LYS A 162 -11.83 3.42 30.91
N GLY A 163 -11.60 3.27 32.22
CA GLY A 163 -12.51 2.57 33.11
C GLY A 163 -12.45 1.06 33.02
N ASP A 164 -11.38 0.49 32.48
CA ASP A 164 -11.16 -0.98 32.36
C ASP A 164 -12.32 -1.68 31.61
N PRO A 165 -12.54 -1.34 30.34
CA PRO A 165 -13.64 -1.93 29.57
C PRO A 165 -13.38 -3.40 29.27
N ASN A 166 -14.37 -4.27 29.43
CA ASN A 166 -14.30 -5.68 29.05
C ASN A 166 -14.16 -5.88 27.53
N MET A 167 -14.51 -4.89 26.73
CA MET A 167 -14.45 -4.92 25.26
C MET A 167 -14.00 -3.58 24.73
N ILE A 168 -13.16 -3.61 23.68
CA ILE A 168 -12.70 -2.43 22.94
C ILE A 168 -13.37 -2.45 21.56
N LEU A 169 -14.09 -1.36 21.23
CA LEU A 169 -14.68 -1.19 19.90
C LEU A 169 -13.60 -0.67 18.94
N VAL A 170 -13.31 -1.44 17.88
CA VAL A 170 -12.32 -1.09 16.87
C VAL A 170 -13.02 -0.80 15.55
N THR A 171 -12.81 0.38 14.99
CA THR A 171 -13.31 0.72 13.66
C THR A 171 -12.36 0.18 12.59
N GLY A 172 -12.75 -0.92 11.95
CA GLY A 172 -11.97 -1.53 10.86
C GLY A 172 -12.18 -0.84 9.51
N LYS A 173 -11.36 -1.21 8.51
CA LYS A 173 -11.51 -0.80 7.10
C LYS A 173 -12.57 -1.63 6.37
N GLY A 174 -13.75 -1.80 6.92
CA GLY A 174 -14.88 -2.40 6.21
C GLY A 174 -15.73 -1.33 5.50
N PRO A 175 -16.56 -1.72 4.52
CA PRO A 175 -17.56 -0.81 3.99
C PRO A 175 -18.44 -0.32 5.14
N ARG A 176 -18.65 0.99 5.21
CA ARG A 176 -19.45 1.65 6.25
C ARG A 176 -20.97 1.39 6.12
N ASN A 177 -21.35 0.35 5.39
CA ASN A 177 -22.75 -0.03 5.16
C ASN A 177 -22.92 -1.49 5.54
N ALA A 178 -23.30 -1.73 6.76
CA ALA A 178 -24.13 -2.84 7.19
C ALA A 178 -25.09 -2.29 8.25
#